data_2ad6cf3b8169dc7903c7c3fc078e92da
#
_entry.id   2ad6cf3b8169dc7903c7c3fc078e92da
#
_cell.length_a   1.000
_cell.length_b   1.000
_cell.length_c   1.000
_cell.angle_alpha   90.00
_cell.angle_beta   90.00
_cell.angle_gamma   90.00
#
_symmetry.space_group_name_H-M   'P 1'
#
loop_
_entity.id
_entity.type
_entity.pdbx_description
1 polymer ?
#
loop_
_entity_poly.entity_id
_entity_poly.type
_entity_poly.pdbx_seq_one_letter_code
_entity_poly.pdbx_strand_id
1 'polypeptide(L)'
;MNIIPAIDLKKGKVVRAIQGDRASYEPIDLVTTYSSNPIAFIKALIIRYKPSIIYLADLDLLDGDGNNIDIIYKIANMFRNKIFWVDVGSNKIKKLNIKNITPILCSESCEDIRLINYVYKDHIHSYDYKNRFLGTQYFKKFHSSYKKKVIFMNISDVGSKKGPDFRYLRGMPKYSDTEYYVGGGVNSILDLYKLSKMNISGALVSSLLMSKKTSNYVIKKRASE
;
A
#
# COMPACT_ATOMS: atom_id res chain seq x y z
N MET A 1 7.93 -11.86 7.94
CA MET A 1 7.07 -10.69 7.68
C MET A 1 7.40 -10.12 6.30
N ASN A 2 6.41 -9.93 5.44
CA ASN A 2 6.59 -9.41 4.09
C ASN A 2 6.90 -7.91 4.09
N ILE A 3 7.86 -7.49 3.25
CA ILE A 3 8.13 -6.07 2.99
C ILE A 3 7.59 -5.76 1.59
N ILE A 4 6.56 -4.91 1.54
CA ILE A 4 5.82 -4.58 0.32
C ILE A 4 6.16 -3.15 -0.08
N PRO A 5 6.85 -2.93 -1.22
CA PRO A 5 7.04 -1.59 -1.74
C PRO A 5 5.70 -0.90 -2.00
N ALA A 6 5.51 0.30 -1.45
CA ALA A 6 4.34 1.13 -1.68
C ALA A 6 4.72 2.31 -2.55
N ILE A 7 3.96 2.49 -3.64
CA ILE A 7 4.22 3.45 -4.71
C ILE A 7 2.96 4.23 -5.00
N ASP A 8 3.06 5.54 -4.90
CA ASP A 8 1.99 6.48 -5.23
C ASP A 8 2.19 7.01 -6.65
N LEU A 9 1.13 6.93 -7.47
CA LEU A 9 1.09 7.44 -8.84
C LEU A 9 0.23 8.70 -8.89
N LYS A 10 0.78 9.77 -9.46
CA LYS A 10 0.07 11.03 -9.68
C LYS A 10 0.56 11.65 -10.99
N LYS A 11 -0.39 12.02 -11.87
CA LYS A 11 -0.11 12.62 -13.18
C LYS A 11 0.93 11.84 -14.00
N GLY A 12 0.78 10.52 -14.01
CA GLY A 12 1.67 9.61 -14.75
C GLY A 12 3.07 9.41 -14.15
N LYS A 13 3.33 9.91 -12.95
CA LYS A 13 4.64 9.86 -12.28
C LYS A 13 4.55 9.17 -10.92
N VAL A 14 5.66 8.57 -10.51
CA VAL A 14 5.86 8.17 -9.11
C VAL A 14 6.11 9.43 -8.29
N VAL A 15 5.34 9.58 -7.22
CA VAL A 15 5.44 10.73 -6.31
C VAL A 15 5.87 10.31 -4.91
N ARG A 16 6.40 11.25 -4.16
CA ARG A 16 6.76 11.05 -2.76
C ARG A 16 5.64 11.55 -1.86
N ALA A 17 5.15 10.67 -1.01
CA ALA A 17 4.17 11.00 0.00
C ALA A 17 4.73 11.96 1.07
N ILE A 18 3.92 12.94 1.47
CA ILE A 18 4.24 13.95 2.48
C ILE A 18 3.05 14.04 3.45
N GLN A 19 3.13 13.38 4.60
CA GLN A 19 2.16 13.42 5.71
C GLN A 19 0.69 13.24 5.31
N GLY A 20 0.43 12.46 4.25
CA GLY A 20 -0.93 12.25 3.74
C GLY A 20 -1.58 13.47 3.09
N ASP A 21 -0.83 14.55 2.87
CA ASP A 21 -1.27 15.72 2.11
C ASP A 21 -0.96 15.52 0.62
N ARG A 22 -1.91 14.92 -0.11
CA ARG A 22 -1.76 14.57 -1.53
C ARG A 22 -1.50 15.78 -2.43
N ALA A 23 -1.92 16.99 -2.02
CA ALA A 23 -1.69 18.21 -2.79
C ALA A 23 -0.19 18.57 -2.85
N SER A 24 0.55 18.27 -1.79
CA SER A 24 1.98 18.56 -1.67
C SER A 24 2.91 17.48 -2.22
N TYR A 25 2.35 16.37 -2.78
CA TYR A 25 3.18 15.26 -3.29
C TYR A 25 3.91 15.67 -4.56
N GLU A 26 5.22 15.49 -4.56
CA GLU A 26 6.11 15.85 -5.66
C GLU A 26 6.70 14.60 -6.36
N PRO A 27 7.04 14.69 -7.65
CA PRO A 27 7.77 13.66 -8.35
C PRO A 27 9.05 13.24 -7.62
N ILE A 28 9.27 11.93 -7.53
CA ILE A 28 10.34 11.36 -6.71
C ILE A 28 11.75 11.73 -7.19
N ASP A 29 11.95 12.02 -8.48
CA ASP A 29 13.23 12.45 -9.07
C ASP A 29 13.67 13.84 -8.62
N LEU A 30 12.77 14.65 -8.08
CA LEU A 30 13.12 15.95 -7.46
C LEU A 30 13.80 15.79 -6.09
N VAL A 31 13.65 14.64 -5.44
CA VAL A 31 14.11 14.43 -4.06
C VAL A 31 14.98 13.18 -3.88
N THR A 32 15.15 12.38 -4.91
CA THR A 32 15.97 11.16 -4.90
C THR A 32 16.71 10.98 -6.23
N THR A 33 17.58 9.97 -6.31
CA THR A 33 18.26 9.56 -7.55
C THR A 33 17.42 8.58 -8.40
N TYR A 34 16.20 8.26 -7.99
CA TYR A 34 15.31 7.39 -8.75
C TYR A 34 14.52 8.20 -9.78
N SER A 35 14.25 7.58 -10.92
CA SER A 35 13.37 8.15 -11.94
C SER A 35 11.91 8.20 -11.46
N SER A 36 11.19 9.27 -11.74
CA SER A 36 9.75 9.34 -11.54
C SER A 36 8.93 8.59 -12.59
N ASN A 37 9.55 8.05 -13.63
CA ASN A 37 8.87 7.15 -14.56
C ASN A 37 8.47 5.85 -13.86
N PRO A 38 7.17 5.48 -13.80
CA PRO A 38 6.70 4.35 -13.01
C PRO A 38 7.32 3.00 -13.40
N ILE A 39 7.50 2.75 -14.70
CA ILE A 39 8.09 1.49 -15.19
C ILE A 39 9.56 1.41 -14.81
N ALA A 40 10.33 2.47 -15.02
CA ALA A 40 11.74 2.52 -14.67
C ALA A 40 11.94 2.36 -13.16
N PHE A 41 11.11 3.04 -12.35
CA PHE A 41 11.15 2.95 -10.90
C PHE A 41 10.85 1.53 -10.39
N ILE A 42 9.76 0.92 -10.86
CA ILE A 42 9.38 -0.44 -10.46
C ILE A 42 10.43 -1.46 -10.89
N LYS A 43 10.99 -1.31 -12.11
CA LYS A 43 12.10 -2.17 -12.57
C LYS A 43 13.30 -2.07 -11.62
N ALA A 44 13.69 -0.87 -11.21
CA ALA A 44 14.78 -0.66 -10.26
C ALA A 44 14.50 -1.31 -8.89
N LEU A 45 13.27 -1.19 -8.37
CA LEU A 45 12.85 -1.84 -7.13
C LEU A 45 12.87 -3.38 -7.26
N ILE A 46 12.39 -3.93 -8.36
CA ILE A 46 12.38 -5.37 -8.60
C ILE A 46 13.80 -5.93 -8.65
N ILE A 47 14.72 -5.26 -9.34
CA ILE A 47 16.12 -5.67 -9.42
C ILE A 47 16.77 -5.63 -8.03
N ARG A 48 16.53 -4.57 -7.28
CA ARG A 48 17.19 -4.33 -5.99
C ARG A 48 16.63 -5.17 -4.85
N TYR A 49 15.31 -5.28 -4.74
CA TYR A 49 14.64 -5.85 -3.57
C TYR A 49 13.91 -7.16 -3.87
N LYS A 50 13.74 -7.52 -5.14
CA LYS A 50 13.05 -8.74 -5.61
C LYS A 50 11.70 -8.98 -4.88
N PRO A 51 10.83 -7.97 -4.72
CA PRO A 51 9.55 -8.15 -4.03
C PRO A 51 8.66 -9.11 -4.80
N SER A 52 7.86 -9.90 -4.08
CA SER A 52 6.79 -10.72 -4.68
C SER A 52 5.52 -9.91 -4.90
N ILE A 53 5.27 -8.94 -4.00
CA ILE A 53 4.10 -8.07 -3.99
C ILE A 53 4.56 -6.62 -4.05
N ILE A 54 3.83 -5.80 -4.81
CA ILE A 54 4.03 -4.34 -4.91
C ILE A 54 2.67 -3.67 -4.75
N TYR A 55 2.58 -2.68 -3.86
CA TYR A 55 1.39 -1.84 -3.70
C TYR A 55 1.48 -0.63 -4.60
N LEU A 56 0.39 -0.33 -5.32
CA LEU A 56 0.24 0.86 -6.18
C LEU A 56 -1.02 1.62 -5.77
N ALA A 57 -0.92 2.91 -5.51
CA ALA A 57 -2.05 3.81 -5.37
C ALA A 57 -2.17 4.73 -6.58
N ASP A 58 -3.36 4.81 -7.18
CA ASP A 58 -3.70 5.78 -8.20
C ASP A 58 -4.32 7.01 -7.55
N LEU A 59 -3.48 8.00 -7.23
CA LEU A 59 -3.93 9.20 -6.53
C LEU A 59 -4.86 10.06 -7.38
N ASP A 60 -4.65 10.13 -8.69
CA ASP A 60 -5.53 10.90 -9.57
C ASP A 60 -6.95 10.31 -9.58
N LEU A 61 -7.05 8.98 -9.54
CA LEU A 61 -8.35 8.32 -9.49
C LEU A 61 -9.01 8.45 -8.12
N LEU A 62 -8.21 8.40 -7.03
CA LEU A 62 -8.67 8.62 -5.66
C LEU A 62 -9.18 10.05 -5.45
N ASP A 63 -8.46 11.04 -5.96
CA ASP A 63 -8.80 12.47 -5.83
C ASP A 63 -9.88 12.92 -6.85
N GLY A 64 -10.16 12.10 -7.89
CA GLY A 64 -11.14 12.41 -8.93
C GLY A 64 -10.59 13.27 -10.09
N ASP A 65 -9.27 13.48 -10.15
CA ASP A 65 -8.59 14.39 -11.09
C ASP A 65 -7.99 13.67 -12.32
N GLY A 66 -8.47 12.49 -12.65
CA GLY A 66 -7.94 11.69 -13.75
C GLY A 66 -7.74 10.23 -13.39
N ASN A 67 -6.76 9.57 -14.02
CA ASN A 67 -6.38 8.19 -13.67
C ASN A 67 -5.02 7.81 -14.25
N ASN A 68 -4.42 6.74 -13.69
CA ASN A 68 -3.19 6.10 -14.17
C ASN A 68 -3.43 4.65 -14.60
N ILE A 69 -4.65 4.26 -14.92
CA ILE A 69 -5.05 2.87 -15.20
C ILE A 69 -4.22 2.25 -16.33
N ASP A 70 -3.98 2.97 -17.42
CA ASP A 70 -3.19 2.46 -18.55
C ASP A 70 -1.74 2.16 -18.15
N ILE A 71 -1.16 3.00 -17.30
CA ILE A 71 0.19 2.80 -16.76
C ILE A 71 0.20 1.58 -15.83
N ILE A 72 -0.80 1.44 -14.95
CA ILE A 72 -0.94 0.29 -14.05
C ILE A 72 -1.06 -1.00 -14.86
N TYR A 73 -1.87 -1.02 -15.91
CA TYR A 73 -2.03 -2.16 -16.79
C TYR A 73 -0.74 -2.51 -17.52
N LYS A 74 -0.04 -1.50 -18.04
CA LYS A 74 1.27 -1.69 -18.68
C LYS A 74 2.29 -2.30 -17.73
N ILE A 75 2.33 -1.84 -16.48
CA ILE A 75 3.18 -2.37 -15.42
C ILE A 75 2.83 -3.84 -15.14
N ALA A 76 1.56 -4.14 -14.89
CA ALA A 76 1.09 -5.49 -14.57
C ALA A 76 1.40 -6.48 -15.70
N ASN A 77 1.20 -6.09 -16.95
CA ASN A 77 1.51 -6.91 -18.12
C ASN A 77 3.02 -7.11 -18.33
N MET A 78 3.83 -6.12 -18.00
CA MET A 78 5.30 -6.22 -18.12
C MET A 78 5.91 -7.11 -17.03
N PHE A 79 5.38 -7.09 -15.82
CA PHE A 79 5.90 -7.84 -14.67
C PHE A 79 4.94 -8.93 -14.20
N ARG A 80 4.56 -9.85 -15.10
CA ARG A 80 3.54 -10.91 -14.88
C ARG A 80 3.84 -11.86 -13.73
N ASN A 81 5.09 -11.98 -13.32
CA ASN A 81 5.53 -12.80 -12.17
C ASN A 81 5.47 -12.06 -10.83
N LYS A 82 4.91 -10.84 -10.80
CA LYS A 82 4.67 -10.05 -9.59
C LYS A 82 3.18 -9.89 -9.34
N ILE A 83 2.80 -9.75 -8.07
CA ILE A 83 1.44 -9.44 -7.66
C ILE A 83 1.38 -7.94 -7.36
N PHE A 84 0.39 -7.27 -7.91
CA PHE A 84 0.14 -5.86 -7.66
C PHE A 84 -1.11 -5.68 -6.81
N TRP A 85 -0.96 -5.11 -5.63
CA TRP A 85 -2.06 -4.64 -4.81
C TRP A 85 -2.40 -3.22 -5.23
N VAL A 86 -3.59 -3.00 -5.79
CA VAL A 86 -3.89 -1.74 -6.46
C VAL A 86 -5.06 -1.04 -5.79
N ASP A 87 -4.81 0.17 -5.33
CA ASP A 87 -5.79 1.09 -4.77
C ASP A 87 -6.16 2.16 -5.80
N VAL A 88 -7.41 2.10 -6.24
CA VAL A 88 -8.02 3.04 -7.19
C VAL A 88 -9.26 3.71 -6.60
N GLY A 89 -9.45 3.56 -5.31
CA GLY A 89 -10.71 3.91 -4.64
C GLY A 89 -11.79 2.84 -4.84
N SER A 90 -12.49 2.50 -3.78
CA SER A 90 -13.44 1.38 -3.72
C SER A 90 -14.52 1.44 -4.80
N ASN A 91 -15.02 2.63 -5.11
CA ASN A 91 -16.09 2.83 -6.10
C ASN A 91 -15.63 2.60 -7.56
N LYS A 92 -14.33 2.47 -7.80
CA LYS A 92 -13.73 2.38 -9.15
C LYS A 92 -13.01 1.05 -9.42
N ILE A 93 -13.08 0.11 -8.48
CA ILE A 93 -12.44 -1.22 -8.55
C ILE A 93 -12.83 -2.01 -9.81
N LYS A 94 -14.05 -1.88 -10.33
CA LYS A 94 -14.53 -2.58 -11.54
C LYS A 94 -13.64 -2.37 -12.76
N LYS A 95 -12.77 -1.36 -12.75
CA LYS A 95 -11.82 -1.07 -13.84
C LYS A 95 -10.58 -1.97 -13.82
N LEU A 96 -10.36 -2.75 -12.73
CA LEU A 96 -9.17 -3.59 -12.55
C LEU A 96 -9.47 -5.04 -12.92
N ASN A 97 -9.16 -5.46 -14.15
CA ASN A 97 -9.39 -6.83 -14.61
C ASN A 97 -8.12 -7.43 -15.24
N ILE A 98 -7.08 -7.66 -14.43
CA ILE A 98 -5.84 -8.34 -14.83
C ILE A 98 -5.47 -9.37 -13.76
N LYS A 99 -5.07 -10.57 -14.17
CA LYS A 99 -4.84 -11.75 -13.31
C LYS A 99 -3.89 -11.51 -12.13
N ASN A 100 -2.86 -10.69 -12.30
CA ASN A 100 -1.87 -10.42 -11.25
C ASN A 100 -2.13 -9.09 -10.52
N ILE A 101 -3.33 -8.52 -10.66
CA ILE A 101 -3.79 -7.40 -9.86
C ILE A 101 -4.77 -7.91 -8.80
N THR A 102 -4.52 -7.55 -7.55
CA THR A 102 -5.47 -7.72 -6.44
C THR A 102 -5.97 -6.34 -6.03
N PRO A 103 -7.26 -6.05 -6.18
CA PRO A 103 -7.81 -4.74 -5.85
C PRO A 103 -7.86 -4.52 -4.34
N ILE A 104 -7.72 -3.27 -3.92
CA ILE A 104 -7.87 -2.84 -2.54
C ILE A 104 -9.20 -2.13 -2.36
N LEU A 105 -9.96 -2.60 -1.38
CA LEU A 105 -11.14 -1.93 -0.87
C LEU A 105 -10.74 -1.03 0.28
N CYS A 106 -10.54 0.25 0.00
CA CYS A 106 -10.17 1.23 0.98
C CYS A 106 -11.42 1.85 1.64
N SER A 107 -11.39 1.95 2.96
CA SER A 107 -12.52 2.44 3.75
C SER A 107 -12.79 3.92 3.50
N GLU A 108 -11.77 4.72 3.20
CA GLU A 108 -11.90 6.16 2.95
C GLU A 108 -12.80 6.50 1.73
N SER A 109 -12.89 5.59 0.75
CA SER A 109 -13.66 5.81 -0.48
C SER A 109 -14.80 4.81 -0.69
N CYS A 110 -15.10 3.95 0.30
CA CYS A 110 -16.17 2.97 0.21
C CYS A 110 -17.51 3.56 0.67
N GLU A 111 -18.32 4.00 -0.27
CA GLU A 111 -19.66 4.54 0.01
C GLU A 111 -20.69 3.43 0.19
N ASP A 112 -20.63 2.36 -0.61
CA ASP A 112 -21.57 1.25 -0.56
C ASP A 112 -20.87 -0.11 -0.41
N ILE A 113 -20.99 -0.68 0.78
CA ILE A 113 -20.42 -1.99 1.11
C ILE A 113 -21.05 -3.14 0.31
N ARG A 114 -22.27 -2.98 -0.23
CA ARG A 114 -22.94 -4.01 -1.04
C ARG A 114 -22.23 -4.21 -2.37
N LEU A 115 -21.55 -3.19 -2.89
CA LEU A 115 -20.71 -3.29 -4.08
C LEU A 115 -19.56 -4.28 -3.88
N ILE A 116 -19.12 -4.48 -2.65
CA ILE A 116 -18.01 -5.34 -2.26
C ILE A 116 -18.31 -6.81 -2.52
N ASN A 117 -19.50 -7.28 -2.13
CA ASN A 117 -19.90 -8.67 -2.27
C ASN A 117 -20.08 -9.11 -3.72
N TYR A 118 -20.24 -8.16 -4.63
CA TYR A 118 -20.63 -8.43 -6.02
C TYR A 118 -19.45 -8.52 -7.00
N VAL A 119 -18.27 -7.95 -6.66
CA VAL A 119 -17.28 -7.62 -7.70
C VAL A 119 -16.03 -8.49 -7.69
N TYR A 120 -15.53 -8.94 -6.55
CA TYR A 120 -14.30 -9.73 -6.49
C TYR A 120 -14.27 -10.72 -5.33
N LYS A 121 -14.00 -12.00 -5.63
CA LYS A 121 -13.77 -13.04 -4.62
C LYS A 121 -12.46 -12.83 -3.86
N ASP A 122 -11.45 -12.21 -4.51
CA ASP A 122 -10.13 -11.96 -3.94
C ASP A 122 -9.83 -10.46 -3.96
N HIS A 123 -9.99 -9.82 -2.82
CA HIS A 123 -9.65 -8.41 -2.59
C HIS A 123 -9.03 -8.25 -1.20
N ILE A 124 -8.39 -7.11 -0.99
CA ILE A 124 -7.77 -6.73 0.26
C ILE A 124 -8.57 -5.57 0.85
N HIS A 125 -8.86 -5.63 2.15
CA HIS A 125 -9.47 -4.51 2.84
C HIS A 125 -8.42 -3.56 3.40
N SER A 126 -8.56 -2.26 3.17
CA SER A 126 -7.78 -1.22 3.84
C SER A 126 -8.65 -0.47 4.85
N TYR A 127 -8.20 -0.47 6.11
CA TYR A 127 -8.73 0.35 7.19
C TYR A 127 -7.93 1.63 7.24
N ASP A 128 -8.52 2.68 6.72
CA ASP A 128 -7.87 3.96 6.56
C ASP A 128 -8.17 4.84 7.77
N TYR A 129 -7.11 5.39 8.34
CA TYR A 129 -7.16 6.22 9.53
C TYR A 129 -6.38 7.52 9.28
N LYS A 130 -7.02 8.65 9.62
CA LYS A 130 -6.40 9.98 9.63
C LYS A 130 -6.93 10.73 10.84
N ASN A 131 -6.25 10.62 12.00
CA ASN A 131 -6.72 11.08 13.32
C ASN A 131 -8.03 10.42 13.78
N ARG A 132 -8.82 9.88 12.89
CA ARG A 132 -10.04 9.10 13.11
C ARG A 132 -10.18 8.07 11.98
N PHE A 133 -11.00 7.05 12.21
CA PHE A 133 -11.35 6.10 11.14
C PHE A 133 -12.06 6.83 9.99
N LEU A 134 -11.61 6.56 8.77
CA LEU A 134 -12.24 7.04 7.54
C LEU A 134 -13.09 5.93 6.95
N GLY A 135 -14.40 6.14 6.88
CA GLY A 135 -15.32 5.17 6.32
C GLY A 135 -16.64 5.09 7.07
N THR A 136 -17.53 4.25 6.57
CA THR A 136 -18.85 4.04 7.14
C THR A 136 -18.83 3.05 8.32
N GLN A 137 -19.82 3.13 9.23
CA GLN A 137 -20.01 2.15 10.30
C GLN A 137 -20.24 0.74 9.73
N TYR A 138 -20.84 0.63 8.56
CA TYR A 138 -21.05 -0.64 7.86
C TYR A 138 -19.74 -1.27 7.42
N PHE A 139 -18.77 -0.49 6.92
CA PHE A 139 -17.44 -0.98 6.59
C PHE A 139 -16.76 -1.55 7.83
N LYS A 140 -16.91 -0.90 8.97
CA LYS A 140 -16.37 -1.33 10.26
C LYS A 140 -16.98 -2.66 10.74
N LYS A 141 -18.31 -2.84 10.60
CA LYS A 141 -19.03 -4.07 10.98
C LYS A 141 -18.75 -5.24 10.03
N PHE A 142 -18.61 -4.97 8.75
CA PHE A 142 -18.33 -5.99 7.74
C PHE A 142 -16.97 -6.68 7.94
N HIS A 143 -16.12 -6.11 8.77
CA HIS A 143 -14.81 -6.62 9.09
C HIS A 143 -14.80 -8.05 9.65
N SER A 144 -15.81 -8.47 10.36
CA SER A 144 -15.80 -9.73 11.11
C SER A 144 -16.02 -11.00 10.26
N SER A 145 -16.53 -10.89 9.03
CA SER A 145 -17.12 -12.07 8.35
C SER A 145 -16.36 -12.60 7.13
N TYR A 146 -15.49 -11.81 6.45
CA TYR A 146 -15.07 -12.18 5.09
C TYR A 146 -13.59 -11.98 4.74
N LYS A 147 -12.71 -11.66 5.71
CA LYS A 147 -11.38 -11.17 5.34
C LYS A 147 -10.26 -12.16 5.52
N LYS A 148 -9.54 -12.36 4.43
CA LYS A 148 -8.25 -13.06 4.44
C LYS A 148 -7.07 -12.10 4.63
N LYS A 149 -7.17 -10.86 4.12
CA LYS A 149 -6.08 -9.86 4.18
C LYS A 149 -6.62 -8.46 4.51
N VAL A 150 -5.98 -7.82 5.49
CA VAL A 150 -6.36 -6.50 5.97
C VAL A 150 -5.13 -5.61 6.08
N ILE A 151 -5.20 -4.40 5.53
CA ILE A 151 -4.23 -3.34 5.73
C ILE A 151 -4.75 -2.37 6.79
N PHE A 152 -3.95 -2.08 7.81
CA PHE A 152 -4.15 -0.94 8.69
C PHE A 152 -3.33 0.22 8.14
N MET A 153 -4.02 1.18 7.50
CA MET A 153 -3.39 2.32 6.83
C MET A 153 -3.54 3.57 7.68
N ASN A 154 -2.43 4.07 8.25
CA ASN A 154 -2.42 5.38 8.87
C ASN A 154 -1.98 6.44 7.86
N ILE A 155 -2.95 7.12 7.25
CA ILE A 155 -2.71 8.14 6.22
C ILE A 155 -1.93 9.33 6.77
N SER A 156 -2.16 9.74 8.03
CA SER A 156 -1.42 10.84 8.67
C SER A 156 0.08 10.58 8.75
N ASP A 157 0.46 9.31 8.86
CA ASP A 157 1.86 8.92 9.01
C ASP A 157 2.54 8.55 7.68
N VAL A 158 1.79 8.52 6.57
CA VAL A 158 2.37 8.28 5.24
C VAL A 158 3.37 9.40 4.91
N GLY A 159 4.64 9.05 4.74
CA GLY A 159 5.72 10.00 4.48
C GLY A 159 6.18 10.85 5.69
N SER A 160 5.62 10.65 6.89
CA SER A 160 5.95 11.44 8.10
C SER A 160 7.32 11.13 8.72
N LYS A 161 7.86 9.93 8.49
CA LYS A 161 9.06 9.38 9.13
C LYS A 161 9.00 9.25 10.66
N LYS A 162 7.80 9.29 11.27
CA LYS A 162 7.61 9.22 12.73
C LYS A 162 7.56 7.78 13.27
N GLY A 163 7.48 6.79 12.42
CA GLY A 163 7.16 5.41 12.77
C GLY A 163 5.67 5.13 12.72
N PRO A 164 5.25 3.84 12.75
CA PRO A 164 3.84 3.46 12.81
C PRO A 164 3.22 3.84 14.15
N ASP A 165 1.92 4.14 14.16
CA ASP A 165 1.17 4.32 15.41
C ASP A 165 0.93 2.96 16.08
N PHE A 166 1.89 2.52 16.91
CA PHE A 166 1.81 1.25 17.65
C PHE A 166 0.67 1.21 18.67
N ARG A 167 0.22 2.38 19.19
CA ARG A 167 -0.90 2.43 20.11
C ARG A 167 -2.20 2.10 19.39
N TYR A 168 -2.42 2.70 18.23
CA TYR A 168 -3.54 2.39 17.36
C TYR A 168 -3.56 0.92 16.96
N LEU A 169 -2.42 0.39 16.50
CA LEU A 169 -2.30 -1.00 16.06
C LEU A 169 -2.60 -2.03 17.17
N ARG A 170 -2.27 -1.72 18.43
CA ARG A 170 -2.62 -2.58 19.57
C ARG A 170 -4.11 -2.60 19.86
N GLY A 171 -4.80 -1.50 19.62
CA GLY A 171 -6.25 -1.38 19.82
C GLY A 171 -7.10 -1.98 18.69
N MET A 172 -6.49 -2.35 17.56
CA MET A 172 -7.24 -2.91 16.43
C MET A 172 -7.64 -4.37 16.67
N PRO A 173 -8.89 -4.76 16.38
CA PRO A 173 -9.32 -6.14 16.47
C PRO A 173 -8.56 -7.02 15.48
N LYS A 174 -8.13 -8.20 15.93
CA LYS A 174 -7.44 -9.19 15.10
C LYS A 174 -8.15 -10.54 15.21
N TYR A 175 -8.35 -11.17 14.08
CA TYR A 175 -8.97 -12.49 13.95
C TYR A 175 -7.93 -13.51 13.51
N SER A 176 -8.05 -14.75 13.97
CA SER A 176 -7.04 -15.81 13.80
C SER A 176 -6.78 -16.18 12.34
N ASP A 177 -7.79 -16.10 11.50
CA ASP A 177 -7.78 -16.49 10.08
C ASP A 177 -7.50 -15.33 9.11
N THR A 178 -7.06 -14.19 9.64
CA THR A 178 -6.81 -12.95 8.90
C THR A 178 -5.32 -12.57 8.94
N GLU A 179 -4.74 -12.32 7.77
CA GLU A 179 -3.41 -11.74 7.64
C GLU A 179 -3.48 -10.21 7.75
N TYR A 180 -2.66 -9.63 8.65
CA TYR A 180 -2.64 -8.20 8.88
C TYR A 180 -1.40 -7.55 8.31
N TYR A 181 -1.59 -6.43 7.64
CA TYR A 181 -0.55 -5.61 7.05
C TYR A 181 -0.65 -4.18 7.58
N VAL A 182 0.46 -3.46 7.59
CA VAL A 182 0.51 -2.09 8.11
C VAL A 182 1.06 -1.16 7.04
N GLY A 183 0.39 -0.03 6.82
CA GLY A 183 0.83 1.08 5.98
C GLY A 183 0.85 2.40 6.76
N GLY A 184 1.77 3.28 6.38
CA GLY A 184 1.97 4.58 7.04
C GLY A 184 3.04 4.54 8.15
N GLY A 185 4.01 5.44 8.05
CA GLY A 185 5.03 5.70 9.06
C GLY A 185 6.21 4.74 9.13
N VAL A 186 6.14 3.53 8.60
CA VAL A 186 7.22 2.54 8.68
C VAL A 186 8.50 3.07 8.02
N ASN A 187 9.52 3.37 8.84
CA ASN A 187 10.71 4.02 8.34
C ASN A 187 12.04 3.46 8.89
N SER A 188 11.98 2.45 9.76
CA SER A 188 13.17 1.84 10.35
C SER A 188 13.05 0.31 10.44
N ILE A 189 14.21 -0.35 10.58
CA ILE A 189 14.28 -1.79 10.83
C ILE A 189 13.66 -2.13 12.19
N LEU A 190 13.82 -1.24 13.16
CA LEU A 190 13.22 -1.40 14.48
C LEU A 190 11.69 -1.41 14.39
N ASP A 191 11.09 -0.59 13.52
CA ASP A 191 9.65 -0.63 13.27
C ASP A 191 9.22 -1.99 12.71
N LEU A 192 9.94 -2.50 11.72
CA LEU A 192 9.68 -3.82 11.14
C LEU A 192 9.82 -4.93 12.20
N TYR A 193 10.83 -4.86 13.06
CA TYR A 193 11.00 -5.81 14.16
C TYR A 193 9.83 -5.74 15.16
N LYS A 194 9.42 -4.53 15.59
CA LYS A 194 8.27 -4.36 16.49
C LYS A 194 6.98 -4.89 15.87
N LEU A 195 6.72 -4.60 14.59
CA LEU A 195 5.54 -5.10 13.87
C LEU A 195 5.55 -6.64 13.79
N SER A 196 6.70 -7.27 13.57
CA SER A 196 6.78 -8.73 13.52
C SER A 196 6.42 -9.39 14.86
N LYS A 197 6.67 -8.71 16.00
CA LYS A 197 6.26 -9.17 17.34
C LYS A 197 4.78 -8.97 17.63
N MET A 198 4.06 -8.22 16.79
CA MET A 198 2.63 -7.96 16.92
C MET A 198 1.76 -8.86 16.03
N ASN A 199 2.29 -9.95 15.50
CA ASN A 199 1.62 -10.85 14.57
C ASN A 199 1.15 -10.11 13.29
N ILE A 200 2.01 -9.20 12.77
CA ILE A 200 1.79 -8.50 11.50
C ILE A 200 2.48 -9.29 10.38
N SER A 201 1.73 -9.64 9.36
CA SER A 201 2.17 -10.46 8.22
C SER A 201 3.07 -9.69 7.26
N GLY A 202 2.88 -8.36 7.16
CA GLY A 202 3.71 -7.52 6.31
C GLY A 202 3.53 -6.03 6.54
N ALA A 203 4.47 -5.26 5.96
CA ALA A 203 4.47 -3.80 6.02
C ALA A 203 4.59 -3.19 4.62
N LEU A 204 3.77 -2.18 4.36
CA LEU A 204 3.87 -1.32 3.19
C LEU A 204 4.93 -0.26 3.48
N VAL A 205 5.95 -0.19 2.64
CA VAL A 205 7.10 0.69 2.84
C VAL A 205 7.42 1.48 1.57
N SER A 206 7.64 2.78 1.73
CA SER A 206 8.06 3.67 0.65
C SER A 206 9.40 4.31 0.99
N SER A 207 9.43 5.28 1.88
CA SER A 207 10.64 6.05 2.24
C SER A 207 11.81 5.18 2.72
N LEU A 208 11.53 4.08 3.39
CA LEU A 208 12.53 3.14 3.88
C LEU A 208 13.37 2.53 2.74
N LEU A 209 12.73 2.15 1.64
CA LEU A 209 13.40 1.53 0.48
C LEU A 209 14.23 2.54 -0.32
N MET A 210 13.94 3.81 -0.20
CA MET A 210 14.66 4.88 -0.90
C MET A 210 15.90 5.36 -0.14
N SER A 211 16.04 4.98 1.14
CA SER A 211 17.21 5.36 1.94
C SER A 211 18.42 4.48 1.62
N LYS A 212 19.60 5.09 1.43
CA LYS A 212 20.86 4.36 1.19
C LYS A 212 21.22 3.40 2.34
N LYS A 213 20.89 3.75 3.59
CA LYS A 213 21.23 2.97 4.79
C LYS A 213 20.45 1.66 4.90
N THR A 214 19.21 1.63 4.45
CA THR A 214 18.32 0.48 4.65
C THR A 214 18.45 -0.56 3.55
N SER A 215 18.89 -0.16 2.37
CA SER A 215 19.06 -1.05 1.23
C SER A 215 19.94 -2.26 1.54
N ASN A 216 21.01 -2.06 2.32
CA ASN A 216 21.97 -3.12 2.64
C ASN A 216 21.41 -4.16 3.63
N TYR A 217 20.45 -3.79 4.50
CA TYR A 217 19.88 -4.70 5.48
C TYR A 217 18.79 -5.60 4.88
N VAL A 218 17.90 -5.05 4.07
CA VAL A 218 16.85 -5.83 3.38
C VAL A 218 17.48 -6.86 2.44
N ILE A 219 18.61 -6.52 1.82
CA ILE A 219 19.38 -7.43 0.96
C ILE A 219 20.06 -8.52 1.79
N LYS A 220 20.67 -8.18 2.94
CA LYS A 220 21.37 -9.15 3.81
C LYS A 220 20.45 -10.17 4.45
N LYS A 221 19.24 -9.79 4.86
CA LYS A 221 18.30 -10.72 5.48
C LYS A 221 17.77 -11.79 4.52
N ARG A 222 17.75 -11.51 3.21
CA ARG A 222 17.39 -12.50 2.17
C ARG A 222 18.54 -13.42 1.77
N ALA A 223 19.78 -13.04 2.06
CA ALA A 223 20.93 -13.90 1.82
C ALA A 223 21.14 -14.94 2.93
N SER A 224 20.40 -14.82 4.05
CA SER A 224 20.44 -15.70 5.22
C SER A 224 19.17 -16.57 5.39
N GLU A 225 18.22 -16.44 4.48
CA GLU A 225 17.05 -17.34 4.28
C GLU A 225 17.26 -18.21 3.03
#